data_8f4201a211e07548cc177a3eeacb7da4
#
_entry.id   8f4201a211e07548cc177a3eeacb7da4
#
_cell.length_a   1.000
_cell.length_b   1.000
_cell.length_c   1.000
_cell.angle_alpha   90.00
_cell.angle_beta   90.00
_cell.angle_gamma   90.00
#
_symmetry.space_group_name_H-M   'P 1'
#
loop_
_entity.id
_entity.type
_entity.pdbx_description
1 polymer ?
#
loop_
_entity_poly.entity_id
_entity_poly.type
_entity_poly.pdbx_seq_one_letter_code
_entity_poly.pdbx_strand_id
1 'polypeptide(L)'
;MPQTKSGKTTAGISLDPRTKLYLLILINIVIFATNPSGSQLIAKGALAAIPFALLCSTGKWRQGFLFAVFYVAGQLAETYLTADSTGLWGLLMRFSAQMLNRFVPIVLMAYYVIRTTKVSEFIAAMERMHVTRKIVIPLAVVFRFFPTIAEEAHAIKDAMRMRGISFRGGPVAMLEYRLVPLMMSVANIGNELSAAALTKGLSITGARVNIYKIGFGMGDAVFGFWATVSAILFFIL
;
A
#
# COMPACT_ATOMS: atom_id res chain seq x y z
N MET A 1 31.22 -12.96 4.94
CA MET A 1 29.90 -12.39 4.56
C MET A 1 28.83 -13.20 5.28
N PRO A 2 28.14 -12.67 6.29
CA PRO A 2 27.06 -13.41 6.93
C PRO A 2 25.85 -13.38 6.00
N GLN A 3 25.37 -14.53 5.65
CA GLN A 3 24.09 -14.73 5.00
C GLN A 3 23.02 -14.17 5.93
N THR A 4 22.45 -13.04 5.58
CA THR A 4 21.25 -12.53 6.21
C THR A 4 20.16 -13.58 5.99
N LYS A 5 19.80 -14.26 7.09
CA LYS A 5 18.67 -15.18 7.17
C LYS A 5 17.48 -14.55 6.47
N SER A 6 17.07 -15.17 5.36
CA SER A 6 15.78 -14.98 4.71
C SER A 6 14.72 -14.84 5.80
N GLY A 7 14.19 -13.64 5.94
CA GLY A 7 13.13 -13.36 6.91
C GLY A 7 11.99 -14.33 6.67
N LYS A 8 11.46 -14.86 7.75
CA LYS A 8 10.30 -15.74 7.87
C LYS A 8 9.30 -15.44 6.76
N THR A 9 9.18 -16.35 5.81
CA THR A 9 7.99 -16.48 4.98
C THR A 9 6.82 -16.61 5.96
N THR A 10 6.06 -15.54 6.12
CA THR A 10 4.76 -15.65 6.75
C THR A 10 4.01 -16.72 5.97
N ALA A 11 3.64 -17.81 6.66
CA ALA A 11 2.88 -18.91 6.11
C ALA A 11 1.50 -18.38 5.69
N GLY A 12 1.42 -17.83 4.49
CA GLY A 12 0.24 -17.29 3.87
C GLY A 12 0.38 -17.48 2.36
N ILE A 13 -0.72 -17.52 1.65
CA ILE A 13 -0.77 -17.60 0.19
C ILE A 13 0.05 -16.41 -0.36
N SER A 14 1.24 -16.68 -0.89
CA SER A 14 2.08 -15.66 -1.50
C SER A 14 1.51 -15.30 -2.87
N LEU A 15 0.63 -14.30 -2.89
CA LEU A 15 0.12 -13.74 -4.13
C LEU A 15 1.18 -12.90 -4.82
N ASP A 16 1.19 -12.95 -6.16
CA ASP A 16 2.04 -12.09 -6.97
C ASP A 16 1.70 -10.61 -6.71
N PRO A 17 2.67 -9.71 -6.54
CA PRO A 17 2.43 -8.28 -6.31
C PRO A 17 1.55 -7.60 -7.38
N ARG A 18 1.58 -8.10 -8.61
CA ARG A 18 0.71 -7.62 -9.70
C ARG A 18 -0.76 -7.89 -9.42
N THR A 19 -1.07 -9.13 -8.99
CA THR A 19 -2.43 -9.54 -8.66
C THR A 19 -2.96 -8.73 -7.47
N LYS A 20 -2.10 -8.46 -6.48
CA LYS A 20 -2.46 -7.61 -5.33
C LYS A 20 -2.81 -6.18 -5.75
N LEU A 21 -2.01 -5.59 -6.65
CA LEU A 21 -2.28 -4.24 -7.19
C LEU A 21 -3.57 -4.24 -8.03
N TYR A 22 -3.76 -5.24 -8.88
CA TYR A 22 -4.98 -5.41 -9.66
C TYR A 22 -6.21 -5.48 -8.75
N LEU A 23 -6.18 -6.34 -7.74
CA LEU A 23 -7.26 -6.48 -6.76
C LEU A 23 -7.53 -5.17 -6.02
N LEU A 24 -6.49 -4.44 -5.61
CA LEU A 24 -6.62 -3.16 -4.94
C LEU A 24 -7.35 -2.14 -5.84
N ILE A 25 -6.93 -2.01 -7.08
CA ILE A 25 -7.55 -1.06 -8.03
C ILE A 25 -8.99 -1.47 -8.34
N LEU A 26 -9.23 -2.74 -8.62
CA LEU A 26 -10.55 -3.25 -8.97
C LEU A 26 -11.55 -3.08 -7.82
N ILE A 27 -11.17 -3.46 -6.61
CA ILE A 27 -12.00 -3.28 -5.40
C ILE A 27 -12.34 -1.80 -5.20
N ASN A 28 -11.34 -0.89 -5.37
CA ASN A 28 -11.58 0.54 -5.26
C ASN A 28 -12.61 1.03 -6.29
N ILE A 29 -12.43 0.67 -7.56
CA ILE A 29 -13.33 1.12 -8.64
C ILE A 29 -14.76 0.63 -8.37
N VAL A 30 -14.95 -0.65 -8.05
CA VAL A 30 -16.29 -1.21 -7.85
C VAL A 30 -16.96 -0.64 -6.61
N ILE A 31 -16.24 -0.52 -5.49
CA ILE A 31 -16.82 0.03 -4.25
C ILE A 31 -17.22 1.50 -4.41
N PHE A 32 -16.43 2.31 -5.16
CA PHE A 32 -16.79 3.69 -5.43
C PHE A 32 -17.95 3.83 -6.44
N ALA A 33 -18.04 2.95 -7.43
CA ALA A 33 -19.10 2.96 -8.43
C ALA A 33 -20.46 2.50 -7.87
N THR A 34 -20.48 1.87 -6.68
CA THR A 34 -21.69 1.28 -6.12
C THR A 34 -22.66 2.33 -5.61
N ASN A 35 -23.85 2.37 -6.23
CA ASN A 35 -25.03 2.98 -5.63
C ASN A 35 -25.79 1.90 -4.83
N PRO A 36 -26.42 2.24 -3.70
CA PRO A 36 -27.09 1.27 -2.83
C PRO A 36 -28.42 0.78 -3.40
N SER A 37 -28.41 0.01 -4.47
CA SER A 37 -29.57 -0.71 -4.95
C SER A 37 -29.52 -2.18 -4.54
N GLY A 38 -30.64 -2.74 -4.08
CA GLY A 38 -30.70 -4.00 -3.30
C GLY A 38 -30.04 -5.23 -3.95
N SER A 39 -30.04 -5.36 -5.28
CA SER A 39 -29.42 -6.50 -5.98
C SER A 39 -27.88 -6.45 -5.98
N GLN A 40 -27.30 -5.27 -5.95
CA GLN A 40 -25.85 -5.06 -5.94
C GLN A 40 -25.19 -5.32 -4.58
N LEU A 41 -25.99 -5.49 -3.52
CA LEU A 41 -25.50 -5.76 -2.17
C LEU A 41 -24.72 -7.09 -2.09
N ILE A 42 -25.16 -8.11 -2.84
CA ILE A 42 -24.53 -9.44 -2.87
C ILE A 42 -23.15 -9.36 -3.53
N ALA A 43 -23.06 -8.67 -4.68
CA ALA A 43 -21.79 -8.50 -5.39
C ALA A 43 -20.79 -7.69 -4.57
N LYS A 44 -21.25 -6.64 -3.88
CA LYS A 44 -20.46 -5.83 -2.95
C LYS A 44 -19.94 -6.67 -1.78
N GLY A 45 -20.81 -7.50 -1.19
CA GLY A 45 -20.42 -8.40 -0.09
C GLY A 45 -19.38 -9.44 -0.53
N ALA A 46 -19.55 -10.03 -1.71
CA ALA A 46 -18.61 -10.98 -2.30
C ALA A 46 -17.23 -10.33 -2.56
N LEU A 47 -17.19 -9.07 -3.02
CA LEU A 47 -15.97 -8.34 -3.21
C LEU A 47 -15.29 -7.95 -1.88
N ALA A 48 -16.07 -7.53 -0.88
CA ALA A 48 -15.56 -7.21 0.45
C ALA A 48 -15.03 -8.44 1.19
N ALA A 49 -15.49 -9.65 0.84
CA ALA A 49 -14.99 -10.89 1.39
C ALA A 49 -13.54 -11.22 0.94
N ILE A 50 -13.11 -10.73 -0.23
CA ILE A 50 -11.78 -11.01 -0.77
C ILE A 50 -10.64 -10.50 0.14
N PRO A 51 -10.56 -9.21 0.51
CA PRO A 51 -9.52 -8.72 1.41
C PRO A 51 -9.58 -9.37 2.79
N PHE A 52 -10.77 -9.76 3.25
CA PHE A 52 -10.94 -10.51 4.48
C PHE A 52 -10.34 -11.91 4.40
N ALA A 53 -10.65 -12.67 3.36
CA ALA A 53 -10.10 -14.01 3.13
C ALA A 53 -8.56 -13.97 3.00
N LEU A 54 -8.03 -12.96 2.30
CA LEU A 54 -6.59 -12.74 2.15
C LEU A 54 -5.91 -12.42 3.48
N LEU A 55 -6.52 -11.64 4.33
CA LEU A 55 -5.97 -11.33 5.66
C LEU A 55 -5.99 -12.55 6.58
N CYS A 56 -7.05 -13.34 6.54
CA CYS A 56 -7.13 -14.59 7.29
C CYS A 56 -6.04 -15.58 6.89
N SER A 57 -5.72 -15.66 5.58
CA SER A 57 -4.65 -16.53 5.08
C SER A 57 -3.26 -16.14 5.58
N THR A 58 -3.03 -14.86 5.96
CA THR A 58 -1.75 -14.38 6.51
C THR A 58 -1.60 -14.58 8.02
N GLY A 59 -2.54 -15.26 8.67
CA GLY A 59 -2.49 -15.58 10.10
C GLY A 59 -2.82 -14.41 11.04
N LYS A 60 -3.27 -13.26 10.53
CA LYS A 60 -3.67 -12.09 11.33
C LYS A 60 -5.17 -12.03 11.56
N TRP A 61 -5.73 -13.14 12.00
CA TRP A 61 -7.16 -13.31 12.18
C TRP A 61 -7.82 -12.23 13.07
N ARG A 62 -7.16 -11.82 14.16
CA ARG A 62 -7.72 -10.79 15.06
C ARG A 62 -7.99 -9.45 14.36
N GLN A 63 -7.10 -9.02 13.48
CA GLN A 63 -7.29 -7.78 12.73
C GLN A 63 -8.36 -7.94 11.65
N GLY A 64 -8.35 -9.06 10.90
CA GLY A 64 -9.41 -9.37 9.96
C GLY A 64 -10.79 -9.40 10.61
N PHE A 65 -10.92 -10.07 11.76
CA PHE A 65 -12.19 -10.13 12.50
C PHE A 65 -12.70 -8.76 12.95
N LEU A 66 -11.80 -7.91 13.45
CA LEU A 66 -12.15 -6.54 13.85
C LEU A 66 -12.71 -5.73 12.69
N PHE A 67 -12.07 -5.80 11.53
CA PHE A 67 -12.55 -5.12 10.32
C PHE A 67 -13.86 -5.72 9.80
N ALA A 68 -14.05 -7.05 9.89
CA ALA A 68 -15.31 -7.68 9.52
C ALA A 68 -16.47 -7.21 10.42
N VAL A 69 -16.23 -7.11 11.73
CA VAL A 69 -17.21 -6.56 12.67
C VAL A 69 -17.57 -5.12 12.32
N PHE A 70 -16.57 -4.27 12.01
CA PHE A 70 -16.84 -2.90 11.59
C PHE A 70 -17.64 -2.83 10.29
N TYR A 71 -17.33 -3.70 9.32
CA TYR A 71 -18.06 -3.74 8.06
C TYR A 71 -19.52 -4.18 8.26
N VAL A 72 -19.75 -5.25 9.03
CA VAL A 72 -21.09 -5.75 9.34
C VAL A 72 -21.87 -4.72 10.16
N ALA A 73 -21.24 -4.07 11.14
CA ALA A 73 -21.87 -3.00 11.90
C ALA A 73 -22.28 -1.82 11.02
N GLY A 74 -21.43 -1.42 10.05
CA GLY A 74 -21.76 -0.40 9.07
C GLY A 74 -22.95 -0.80 8.19
N GLN A 75 -23.01 -2.07 7.73
CA GLN A 75 -24.14 -2.60 6.95
C GLN A 75 -25.44 -2.61 7.75
N LEU A 76 -25.39 -3.05 9.00
CA LEU A 76 -26.55 -3.04 9.89
C LEU A 76 -27.03 -1.60 10.18
N ALA A 77 -26.09 -0.68 10.42
CA ALA A 77 -26.40 0.72 10.61
C ALA A 77 -27.07 1.33 9.38
N GLU A 78 -26.60 1.02 8.18
CA GLU A 78 -27.20 1.47 6.91
C GLU A 78 -28.62 0.91 6.74
N THR A 79 -28.86 -0.34 7.11
CA THR A 79 -30.15 -1.01 6.90
C THR A 79 -31.20 -0.63 7.96
N TYR A 80 -30.82 -0.59 9.24
CA TYR A 80 -31.77 -0.44 10.35
C TYR A 80 -31.90 0.99 10.91
N LEU A 81 -30.80 1.75 10.98
CA LEU A 81 -30.85 3.10 11.54
C LEU A 81 -31.37 4.15 10.54
N THR A 82 -31.29 3.86 9.25
CA THR A 82 -31.67 4.85 8.22
C THR A 82 -33.09 4.67 7.69
N ALA A 83 -33.76 3.56 8.01
CA ALA A 83 -35.10 3.29 7.53
C ALA A 83 -36.17 4.31 8.03
N ASP A 84 -36.04 4.79 9.27
CA ASP A 84 -37.07 5.61 9.93
C ASP A 84 -36.65 7.06 10.24
N SER A 85 -35.42 7.47 9.93
CA SER A 85 -34.94 8.80 10.33
C SER A 85 -35.12 9.83 9.23
N THR A 86 -36.22 10.61 9.30
CA THR A 86 -36.44 11.80 8.51
C THR A 86 -35.89 13.03 9.25
N GLY A 87 -34.85 13.65 8.70
CA GLY A 87 -34.22 14.84 9.28
C GLY A 87 -32.73 14.93 9.07
N LEU A 88 -32.12 16.05 9.47
CA LEU A 88 -30.68 16.30 9.37
C LEU A 88 -29.84 15.22 10.07
N TRP A 89 -30.26 14.76 11.22
CA TRP A 89 -29.58 13.69 11.97
C TRP A 89 -29.59 12.36 11.24
N GLY A 90 -30.72 12.00 10.62
CA GLY A 90 -30.79 10.78 9.80
C GLY A 90 -29.90 10.84 8.57
N LEU A 91 -29.82 11.99 7.94
CA LEU A 91 -28.96 12.23 6.80
C LEU A 91 -27.46 12.10 7.16
N LEU A 92 -27.05 12.67 8.30
CA LEU A 92 -25.69 12.55 8.82
C LEU A 92 -25.33 11.11 9.19
N MET A 93 -26.23 10.39 9.85
CA MET A 93 -26.04 8.98 10.20
C MET A 93 -25.91 8.10 8.95
N ARG A 94 -26.75 8.32 7.96
CA ARG A 94 -26.68 7.60 6.68
C ARG A 94 -25.38 7.87 5.95
N PHE A 95 -24.95 9.11 5.89
CA PHE A 95 -23.69 9.49 5.25
C PHE A 95 -22.48 8.85 5.96
N SER A 96 -22.46 8.87 7.30
CA SER A 96 -21.37 8.25 8.07
C SER A 96 -21.33 6.71 7.90
N ALA A 97 -22.49 6.04 7.90
CA ALA A 97 -22.58 4.61 7.67
C ALA A 97 -22.10 4.23 6.25
N GLN A 98 -22.50 5.00 5.24
CA GLN A 98 -22.03 4.79 3.86
C GLN A 98 -20.51 4.98 3.73
N MET A 99 -19.95 6.02 4.40
CA MET A 99 -18.50 6.23 4.40
C MET A 99 -17.77 5.04 5.03
N LEU A 100 -18.21 4.54 6.17
CA LEU A 100 -17.62 3.36 6.80
C LEU A 100 -17.67 2.14 5.87
N ASN A 101 -18.81 1.88 5.23
CA ASN A 101 -18.97 0.75 4.31
C ASN A 101 -18.09 0.83 3.08
N ARG A 102 -17.73 2.03 2.62
CA ARG A 102 -16.81 2.23 1.48
C ARG A 102 -15.35 2.15 1.90
N PHE A 103 -14.98 2.81 2.99
CA PHE A 103 -13.57 2.91 3.40
C PHE A 103 -13.02 1.63 4.02
N VAL A 104 -13.82 0.87 4.77
CA VAL A 104 -13.35 -0.34 5.48
C VAL A 104 -12.69 -1.37 4.54
N PRO A 105 -13.31 -1.86 3.46
CA PRO A 105 -12.69 -2.85 2.59
C PRO A 105 -11.49 -2.29 1.81
N ILE A 106 -11.52 -0.99 1.47
CA ILE A 106 -10.40 -0.32 0.79
C ILE A 106 -9.17 -0.27 1.69
N VAL A 107 -9.35 0.21 2.93
CA VAL A 107 -8.27 0.30 3.93
C VAL A 107 -7.73 -1.10 4.26
N LEU A 108 -8.62 -2.09 4.37
CA LEU A 108 -8.23 -3.47 4.61
C LEU A 108 -7.35 -4.04 3.49
N MET A 109 -7.73 -3.81 2.24
CA MET A 109 -6.94 -4.25 1.08
C MET A 109 -5.60 -3.52 1.00
N ALA A 110 -5.58 -2.20 1.21
CA ALA A 110 -4.34 -1.41 1.25
C ALA A 110 -3.42 -1.90 2.38
N TYR A 111 -3.95 -2.15 3.56
CA TYR A 111 -3.20 -2.70 4.70
C TYR A 111 -2.60 -4.07 4.36
N TYR A 112 -3.37 -4.95 3.72
CA TYR A 112 -2.88 -6.25 3.26
C TYR A 112 -1.71 -6.10 2.29
N VAL A 113 -1.85 -5.24 1.26
CA VAL A 113 -0.80 -5.00 0.26
C VAL A 113 0.48 -4.48 0.90
N ILE A 114 0.38 -3.46 1.75
CA ILE A 114 1.54 -2.85 2.43
C ILE A 114 2.27 -3.87 3.32
N ARG A 115 1.53 -4.72 4.00
CA ARG A 115 2.11 -5.70 4.94
C ARG A 115 2.71 -6.93 4.26
N THR A 116 2.20 -7.32 3.11
CA THR A 116 2.58 -8.57 2.44
C THR A 116 3.48 -8.36 1.22
N THR A 117 3.67 -7.12 0.77
CA THR A 117 4.49 -6.81 -0.40
C THR A 117 5.77 -6.11 0.01
N LYS A 118 6.91 -6.71 -0.30
CA LYS A 118 8.21 -6.06 -0.13
C LYS A 118 8.42 -5.04 -1.24
N VAL A 119 9.12 -3.96 -0.93
CA VAL A 119 9.43 -2.91 -1.90
C VAL A 119 10.16 -3.46 -3.13
N SER A 120 11.09 -4.39 -2.95
CA SER A 120 11.80 -5.05 -4.04
C SER A 120 10.90 -5.88 -4.95
N GLU A 121 9.88 -6.54 -4.39
CA GLU A 121 8.87 -7.28 -5.16
C GLU A 121 7.96 -6.33 -5.94
N PHE A 122 7.61 -5.19 -5.33
CA PHE A 122 6.82 -4.15 -5.97
C PHE A 122 7.55 -3.56 -7.19
N ILE A 123 8.84 -3.24 -7.07
CA ILE A 123 9.67 -2.74 -8.17
C ILE A 123 9.75 -3.78 -9.30
N ALA A 124 9.99 -5.04 -8.95
CA ALA A 124 10.05 -6.13 -9.93
C ALA A 124 8.68 -6.36 -10.62
N ALA A 125 7.58 -6.16 -9.92
CA ALA A 125 6.24 -6.21 -10.51
C ALA A 125 6.03 -5.07 -11.52
N MET A 126 6.42 -3.83 -11.19
CA MET A 126 6.35 -2.68 -12.11
C MET A 126 7.17 -2.91 -13.37
N GLU A 127 8.38 -3.46 -13.24
CA GLU A 127 9.23 -3.77 -14.40
C GLU A 127 8.57 -4.79 -15.33
N ARG A 128 7.93 -5.82 -14.76
CA ARG A 128 7.20 -6.83 -15.55
C ARG A 128 5.87 -6.34 -16.10
N MET A 129 5.27 -5.29 -15.53
CA MET A 129 4.08 -4.62 -16.08
C MET A 129 4.44 -3.68 -17.24
N HIS A 130 5.68 -3.74 -17.76
CA HIS A 130 6.20 -2.89 -18.84
C HIS A 130 6.15 -1.39 -18.51
N VAL A 131 6.18 -1.02 -17.25
CA VAL A 131 6.35 0.38 -16.85
C VAL A 131 7.70 0.87 -17.34
N THR A 132 7.71 2.08 -17.92
CA THR A 132 8.90 2.67 -18.51
C THR A 132 10.09 2.65 -17.55
N ARG A 133 11.23 2.15 -17.98
CA ARG A 133 12.47 2.06 -17.18
C ARG A 133 12.89 3.41 -16.58
N LYS A 134 12.56 4.52 -17.27
CA LYS A 134 12.79 5.89 -16.77
C LYS A 134 12.12 6.19 -15.44
N ILE A 135 11.06 5.45 -15.08
CA ILE A 135 10.34 5.57 -13.82
C ILE A 135 10.79 4.51 -12.81
N VAL A 136 10.98 3.27 -13.27
CA VAL A 136 11.32 2.14 -12.39
C VAL A 136 12.71 2.31 -11.75
N ILE A 137 13.70 2.78 -12.52
CA ILE A 137 15.08 2.96 -12.02
C ILE A 137 15.14 4.03 -10.92
N PRO A 138 14.66 5.28 -11.12
CA PRO A 138 14.63 6.26 -10.05
C PRO A 138 13.85 5.80 -8.81
N LEU A 139 12.71 5.13 -9.01
CA LEU A 139 11.90 4.62 -7.91
C LEU A 139 12.66 3.57 -7.08
N ALA A 140 13.36 2.66 -7.75
CA ALA A 140 14.21 1.66 -7.09
C ALA A 140 15.33 2.32 -6.27
N VAL A 141 15.92 3.38 -6.79
CA VAL A 141 16.94 4.19 -6.11
C VAL A 141 16.34 4.87 -4.88
N VAL A 142 15.20 5.55 -5.01
CA VAL A 142 14.53 6.23 -3.89
C VAL A 142 14.26 5.26 -2.74
N PHE A 143 13.66 4.11 -3.02
CA PHE A 143 13.36 3.13 -1.98
C PHE A 143 14.61 2.53 -1.32
N ARG A 144 15.71 2.41 -2.04
CA ARG A 144 16.98 1.94 -1.48
C ARG A 144 17.62 2.98 -0.58
N PHE A 145 17.53 4.25 -0.95
CA PHE A 145 18.15 5.35 -0.20
C PHE A 145 17.28 5.87 0.95
N PHE A 146 15.99 5.57 0.96
CA PHE A 146 15.10 6.01 2.03
C PHE A 146 15.59 5.64 3.44
N PRO A 147 16.04 4.39 3.71
CA PRO A 147 16.65 4.05 4.99
C PRO A 147 17.93 4.85 5.28
N THR A 148 18.79 5.05 4.29
CA THR A 148 20.05 5.81 4.44
C THR A 148 19.78 7.27 4.80
N ILE A 149 18.80 7.91 4.15
CA ILE A 149 18.38 9.28 4.48
C ILE A 149 17.82 9.36 5.91
N ALA A 150 17.07 8.33 6.33
CA ALA A 150 16.57 8.28 7.70
C ALA A 150 17.71 8.16 8.73
N GLU A 151 18.74 7.35 8.46
CA GLU A 151 19.94 7.23 9.30
C GLU A 151 20.70 8.56 9.37
N GLU A 152 20.91 9.23 8.24
CA GLU A 152 21.51 10.58 8.18
C GLU A 152 20.72 11.61 8.99
N ALA A 153 19.39 11.61 8.84
CA ALA A 153 18.54 12.50 9.62
C ALA A 153 18.64 12.24 11.12
N HIS A 154 18.79 10.98 11.54
CA HIS A 154 19.03 10.63 12.94
C HIS A 154 20.42 11.10 13.41
N ALA A 155 21.46 10.88 12.63
CA ALA A 155 22.83 11.32 12.95
C ALA A 155 22.91 12.85 13.09
N ILE A 156 22.30 13.60 12.20
CA ILE A 156 22.20 15.06 12.27
C ILE A 156 21.47 15.48 13.55
N LYS A 157 20.35 14.83 13.87
CA LYS A 157 19.57 15.11 15.08
C LYS A 157 20.42 14.91 16.34
N ASP A 158 21.19 13.83 16.41
CA ASP A 158 22.04 13.51 17.56
C ASP A 158 23.22 14.48 17.66
N ALA A 159 23.84 14.84 16.54
CA ALA A 159 24.88 15.87 16.50
C ALA A 159 24.39 17.25 16.99
N MET A 160 23.19 17.65 16.59
CA MET A 160 22.58 18.90 17.07
C MET A 160 22.24 18.85 18.54
N ARG A 161 21.80 17.70 19.05
CA ARG A 161 21.54 17.49 20.48
C ARG A 161 22.83 17.62 21.31
N MET A 162 23.95 17.07 20.82
CA MET A 162 25.27 17.23 21.48
C MET A 162 25.75 18.68 21.50
N ARG A 163 25.39 19.48 20.49
CA ARG A 163 25.69 20.92 20.44
C ARG A 163 24.75 21.79 21.29
N GLY A 164 23.83 21.19 22.06
CA GLY A 164 22.87 21.91 22.89
C GLY A 164 21.75 22.61 22.11
N ILE A 165 21.66 22.39 20.80
CA ILE A 165 20.62 22.99 19.96
C ILE A 165 19.33 22.20 20.17
N SER A 166 18.48 22.74 21.03
CA SER A 166 17.16 22.18 21.37
C SER A 166 16.04 22.87 20.59
N PHE A 167 14.81 22.31 20.65
CA PHE A 167 13.57 22.84 20.04
C PHE A 167 13.19 24.28 20.47
N ARG A 168 13.94 24.88 21.43
CA ARG A 168 13.65 26.21 22.01
C ARG A 168 13.94 27.39 21.08
N GLY A 169 14.66 27.20 19.96
CA GLY A 169 15.02 28.30 19.05
C GLY A 169 13.96 28.68 18.03
N GLY A 170 12.77 28.15 18.13
CA GLY A 170 11.68 28.38 17.15
C GLY A 170 11.71 27.40 15.96
N PRO A 171 10.57 27.27 15.23
CA PRO A 171 10.43 26.30 14.14
C PRO A 171 11.36 26.58 12.95
N VAL A 172 11.67 27.85 12.68
CA VAL A 172 12.54 28.26 11.56
C VAL A 172 13.97 27.87 11.83
N ALA A 173 14.50 28.15 13.02
CA ALA A 173 15.86 27.78 13.41
C ALA A 173 16.04 26.24 13.42
N MET A 174 15.03 25.51 13.86
CA MET A 174 15.04 24.05 13.82
C MET A 174 15.10 23.51 12.38
N LEU A 175 14.36 24.13 11.46
CA LEU A 175 14.37 23.75 10.04
C LEU A 175 15.76 24.01 9.45
N GLU A 176 16.37 25.17 9.71
CA GLU A 176 17.69 25.55 9.23
C GLU A 176 18.77 24.59 9.72
N TYR A 177 18.83 24.33 11.02
CA TYR A 177 19.87 23.47 11.60
C TYR A 177 19.74 21.98 11.26
N ARG A 178 18.57 21.50 10.83
CA ARG A 178 18.36 20.10 10.47
C ARG A 178 18.19 19.88 8.97
N LEU A 179 17.39 20.73 8.31
CA LEU A 179 17.08 20.53 6.90
C LEU A 179 18.26 20.88 5.99
N VAL A 180 18.98 21.97 6.31
CA VAL A 180 20.12 22.39 5.46
C VAL A 180 21.24 21.34 5.45
N PRO A 181 21.74 20.80 6.59
CA PRO A 181 22.72 19.74 6.57
C PRO A 181 22.23 18.47 5.88
N LEU A 182 20.95 18.11 6.10
CA LEU A 182 20.35 16.94 5.46
C LEU A 182 20.30 17.10 3.93
N MET A 183 19.91 18.28 3.44
CA MET A 183 19.89 18.56 1.98
C MET A 183 21.29 18.49 1.37
N MET A 184 22.31 19.00 2.08
CA MET A 184 23.70 18.91 1.64
C MET A 184 24.17 17.45 1.57
N SER A 185 23.90 16.65 2.60
CA SER A 185 24.23 15.22 2.60
C SER A 185 23.53 14.47 1.47
N VAL A 186 22.23 14.68 1.28
CA VAL A 186 21.45 14.05 0.20
C VAL A 186 21.96 14.46 -1.18
N ALA A 187 22.34 15.74 -1.37
CA ALA A 187 22.92 16.22 -2.63
C ALA A 187 24.27 15.56 -2.93
N ASN A 188 25.12 15.41 -1.92
CA ASN A 188 26.41 14.73 -2.07
C ASN A 188 26.23 13.25 -2.43
N ILE A 189 25.34 12.54 -1.73
CA ILE A 189 24.99 11.14 -2.02
C ILE A 189 24.46 11.03 -3.46
N GLY A 190 23.63 11.97 -3.90
CA GLY A 190 23.08 12.01 -5.27
C GLY A 190 24.18 12.18 -6.34
N ASN A 191 25.15 13.06 -6.10
CA ASN A 191 26.27 13.27 -7.00
C ASN A 191 27.17 12.03 -7.10
N GLU A 192 27.51 11.42 -5.96
CA GLU A 192 28.30 10.19 -5.92
C GLU A 192 27.60 9.03 -6.62
N LEU A 193 26.29 8.91 -6.39
CA LEU A 193 25.47 7.89 -7.04
C LEU A 193 25.43 8.10 -8.57
N SER A 194 25.30 9.34 -9.02
CA SER A 194 25.29 9.68 -10.45
C SER A 194 26.63 9.33 -11.09
N ALA A 195 27.75 9.68 -10.45
CA ALA A 195 29.09 9.31 -10.91
C ALA A 195 29.27 7.79 -10.96
N ALA A 196 28.87 7.07 -9.90
CA ALA A 196 28.93 5.62 -9.86
C ALA A 196 28.01 4.94 -10.90
N ALA A 197 26.87 5.53 -11.20
CA ALA A 197 25.95 5.01 -12.20
C ALA A 197 26.52 5.14 -13.62
N LEU A 198 27.19 6.25 -13.92
CA LEU A 198 27.87 6.47 -15.20
C LEU A 198 29.04 5.49 -15.39
N THR A 199 29.88 5.31 -14.37
CA THR A 199 31.03 4.40 -14.43
C THR A 199 30.60 2.93 -14.54
N LYS A 200 29.47 2.54 -13.94
CA LYS A 200 28.91 1.19 -14.07
C LYS A 200 28.08 0.96 -15.33
N GLY A 201 28.05 1.94 -16.25
CA GLY A 201 27.36 1.81 -17.53
C GLY A 201 25.83 1.71 -17.40
N LEU A 202 25.23 2.42 -16.44
CA LEU A 202 23.76 2.40 -16.26
C LEU A 202 23.02 2.93 -17.49
N SER A 203 23.66 3.77 -18.30
CA SER A 203 23.15 4.32 -19.56
C SER A 203 23.17 3.34 -20.72
N ILE A 204 23.89 2.22 -20.62
CA ILE A 204 24.01 1.24 -21.71
C ILE A 204 22.68 0.48 -21.85
N THR A 205 22.14 0.50 -23.05
CA THR A 205 20.93 -0.24 -23.44
C THR A 205 21.27 -1.73 -23.62
N GLY A 206 21.11 -2.52 -22.55
CA GLY A 206 21.30 -3.97 -22.56
C GLY A 206 20.12 -4.71 -21.91
N ALA A 207 19.99 -6.01 -22.21
CA ALA A 207 19.04 -6.87 -21.52
C ALA A 207 19.50 -7.07 -20.07
N ARG A 208 18.68 -6.68 -19.11
CA ARG A 208 18.94 -6.86 -17.67
C ARG A 208 18.09 -7.99 -17.15
N VAL A 209 18.70 -8.85 -16.35
CA VAL A 209 18.00 -9.96 -15.70
C VAL A 209 17.64 -9.56 -14.27
N ASN A 210 16.37 -9.72 -13.92
CA ASN A 210 15.89 -9.46 -12.57
C ASN A 210 16.19 -10.66 -11.68
N ILE A 211 16.80 -10.45 -10.52
CA ILE A 211 17.18 -11.50 -9.56
C ILE A 211 15.94 -12.05 -8.85
N TYR A 212 14.87 -11.25 -8.71
CA TYR A 212 13.66 -11.68 -8.04
C TYR A 212 12.77 -12.49 -8.98
N LYS A 213 12.62 -13.77 -8.67
CA LYS A 213 11.71 -14.68 -9.38
C LYS A 213 10.29 -14.42 -8.86
N ILE A 214 9.51 -13.66 -9.63
CA ILE A 214 8.08 -13.48 -9.40
C ILE A 214 7.36 -14.38 -10.39
N GLY A 215 6.38 -15.16 -9.95
CA GLY A 215 5.61 -16.06 -10.82
C GLY A 215 4.16 -16.12 -10.38
N PHE A 216 3.25 -16.25 -11.34
CA PHE A 216 1.83 -16.47 -11.07
C PHE A 216 1.63 -17.80 -10.36
N GLY A 217 1.01 -17.76 -9.17
CA GLY A 217 0.60 -18.93 -8.42
C GLY A 217 -0.87 -19.28 -8.65
N MET A 218 -1.27 -20.48 -8.23
CA MET A 218 -2.66 -20.94 -8.32
C MET A 218 -3.62 -20.01 -7.53
N GLY A 219 -3.14 -19.44 -6.40
CA GLY A 219 -3.87 -18.45 -5.63
C GLY A 219 -4.19 -17.17 -6.41
N ASP A 220 -3.25 -16.71 -7.26
CA ASP A 220 -3.43 -15.52 -8.07
C ASP A 220 -4.58 -15.68 -9.08
N ALA A 221 -4.64 -16.85 -9.71
CA ALA A 221 -5.70 -17.16 -10.66
C ALA A 221 -7.09 -17.22 -9.97
N VAL A 222 -7.17 -17.86 -8.79
CA VAL A 222 -8.44 -18.01 -8.06
C VAL A 222 -8.95 -16.64 -7.59
N PHE A 223 -8.12 -15.85 -6.91
CA PHE A 223 -8.57 -14.55 -6.40
C PHE A 223 -8.77 -13.52 -7.52
N GLY A 224 -7.95 -13.54 -8.56
CA GLY A 224 -8.14 -12.72 -9.75
C GLY A 224 -9.44 -13.03 -10.48
N PHE A 225 -9.75 -14.32 -10.69
CA PHE A 225 -10.99 -14.76 -11.30
C PHE A 225 -12.21 -14.40 -10.44
N TRP A 226 -12.16 -14.65 -9.14
CA TRP A 226 -13.24 -14.27 -8.22
C TRP A 226 -13.55 -12.77 -8.30
N ALA A 227 -12.52 -11.94 -8.24
CA ALA A 227 -12.68 -10.49 -8.26
C ALA A 227 -13.25 -10.00 -9.61
N THR A 228 -12.77 -10.55 -10.74
CA THR A 228 -13.29 -10.20 -12.06
C THR A 228 -14.74 -10.63 -12.25
N VAL A 229 -15.08 -11.85 -11.84
CA VAL A 229 -16.47 -12.34 -11.91
C VAL A 229 -17.39 -11.48 -11.04
N SER A 230 -16.99 -11.16 -9.81
CA SER A 230 -17.77 -10.29 -8.93
C SER A 230 -17.94 -8.89 -9.50
N ALA A 231 -16.89 -8.33 -10.15
CA ALA A 231 -16.98 -7.04 -10.82
C ALA A 231 -17.90 -7.06 -12.03
N ILE A 232 -17.83 -8.09 -12.87
CA ILE A 232 -18.71 -8.26 -14.03
C ILE A 232 -20.17 -8.41 -13.58
N LEU A 233 -20.40 -9.22 -12.55
CA LEU A 233 -21.74 -9.42 -11.99
C LEU A 233 -22.32 -8.09 -11.46
N PHE A 234 -21.46 -7.25 -10.88
CA PHE A 234 -21.82 -5.92 -10.41
C PHE A 234 -22.25 -4.98 -11.56
N PHE A 235 -21.57 -5.05 -12.71
CA PHE A 235 -21.91 -4.20 -13.87
C PHE A 235 -23.13 -4.68 -14.65
N ILE A 236 -23.52 -5.96 -14.52
CA ILE A 236 -24.67 -6.55 -15.21
C ILE A 236 -25.96 -6.43 -14.39
N LEU A 237 -25.88 -6.45 -13.06
CA LEU A 237 -27.03 -6.31 -12.15
C LEU A 237 -27.31 -4.83 -11.81
#